data_160bc1796e28ed2c04a2790dc4e22d0a
#
_entry.id   160bc1796e28ed2c04a2790dc4e22d0a
#
_cell.length_a   1.000
_cell.length_b   1.000
_cell.length_c   1.000
_cell.angle_alpha   90.00
_cell.angle_beta   90.00
_cell.angle_gamma   90.00
#
_symmetry.space_group_name_H-M   'P 1'
#
loop_
_entity.id
_entity.type
_entity.pdbx_description
1 polymer ?
#
loop_
_entity_poly.entity_id
_entity_poly.type
_entity_poly.pdbx_seq_one_letter_code
_entity_poly.pdbx_strand_id
1 'polypeptide(L)'
;MPALRKPVVLASSPPPGRSGAATRAEIRDLISFRIHAVANLLSRGAALRYRREFDVSLMEWRSIALLGAHQPLSLTQLARHAGLDKSQMSRVVTGLAERALLLRGIDSADGRGVRLTLTRAGRKLYESLIASANQRNQAFANALSAAEQAMLDTILARLAERARDLIQTERAVAKPQPRSKHSHKEMP
;
A
#
# COMPACT_ATOMS: atom_id res chain seq x y z
N MET A 1 -7.03 -37.28 -1.32
CA MET A 1 -6.31 -36.64 -2.42
C MET A 1 -7.17 -35.50 -2.93
N PRO A 2 -6.94 -34.21 -2.59
CA PRO A 2 -7.70 -33.11 -3.17
C PRO A 2 -7.07 -32.73 -4.52
N ALA A 3 -7.93 -32.60 -5.52
CA ALA A 3 -7.59 -32.28 -6.90
C ALA A 3 -6.85 -30.95 -7.01
N LEU A 4 -5.69 -30.95 -7.64
CA LEU A 4 -4.91 -29.79 -8.05
C LEU A 4 -5.75 -28.92 -8.98
N ARG A 5 -6.18 -27.76 -8.52
CA ARG A 5 -6.75 -26.70 -9.37
C ARG A 5 -5.68 -26.25 -10.35
N LYS A 6 -6.01 -26.32 -11.64
CA LYS A 6 -5.17 -25.85 -12.75
C LYS A 6 -4.72 -24.39 -12.49
N PRO A 7 -3.44 -24.06 -12.79
CA PRO A 7 -2.95 -22.70 -12.70
C PRO A 7 -3.73 -21.80 -13.65
N VAL A 8 -4.09 -20.59 -13.16
CA VAL A 8 -4.63 -19.51 -14.00
C VAL A 8 -3.48 -19.08 -14.91
N VAL A 9 -3.53 -19.52 -16.15
CA VAL A 9 -2.59 -19.10 -17.19
C VAL A 9 -2.88 -17.63 -17.49
N LEU A 10 -2.00 -16.75 -17.02
CA LEU A 10 -1.90 -15.40 -17.56
C LEU A 10 -1.47 -15.55 -19.02
N ALA A 11 -2.33 -15.16 -19.94
CA ALA A 11 -2.18 -15.36 -21.38
C ALA A 11 -0.77 -14.98 -21.85
N SER A 12 -0.13 -15.92 -22.52
CA SER A 12 1.11 -15.75 -23.29
C SER A 12 0.97 -14.63 -24.32
N SER A 13 2.09 -13.95 -24.56
CA SER A 13 2.27 -12.87 -25.54
C SER A 13 1.63 -13.21 -26.89
N PRO A 14 0.98 -12.24 -27.58
CA PRO A 14 0.45 -12.46 -28.91
C PRO A 14 1.60 -12.64 -29.91
N PRO A 15 1.39 -13.44 -30.99
CA PRO A 15 2.37 -13.62 -32.04
C PRO A 15 2.57 -12.31 -32.86
N PRO A 16 3.76 -12.04 -33.39
CA PRO A 16 4.00 -10.88 -34.22
C PRO A 16 3.33 -11.06 -35.61
N GLY A 17 2.45 -10.12 -35.96
CA GLY A 17 1.95 -10.00 -37.31
C GLY A 17 0.45 -10.02 -37.49
N ARG A 18 -0.21 -8.91 -37.17
CA ARG A 18 -1.40 -8.44 -37.88
C ARG A 18 -1.40 -6.92 -37.92
N SER A 19 -1.13 -6.41 -39.13
CA SER A 19 -1.31 -5.01 -39.52
C SER A 19 -2.78 -4.59 -39.40
N GLY A 20 -3.05 -3.39 -38.81
CA GLY A 20 -4.13 -2.52 -39.25
C GLY A 20 -5.51 -2.75 -38.66
N ALA A 21 -5.63 -3.02 -37.32
CA ALA A 21 -6.82 -2.62 -36.59
C ALA A 21 -6.34 -2.04 -35.25
N ALA A 22 -6.70 -0.80 -34.93
CA ALA A 22 -6.45 -0.24 -33.61
C ALA A 22 -7.11 -1.18 -32.57
N THR A 23 -6.33 -2.08 -32.02
CA THR A 23 -6.78 -3.04 -30.99
C THR A 23 -7.30 -2.19 -29.84
N ARG A 24 -8.60 -2.22 -29.63
CA ARG A 24 -9.25 -1.52 -28.52
C ARG A 24 -8.61 -2.08 -27.24
N ALA A 25 -7.73 -1.30 -26.62
CA ALA A 25 -7.04 -1.72 -25.42
C ALA A 25 -8.09 -2.07 -24.35
N GLU A 26 -8.14 -3.34 -23.95
CA GLU A 26 -9.00 -3.77 -22.87
C GLU A 26 -8.41 -3.31 -21.54
N ILE A 27 -9.26 -3.06 -20.54
CA ILE A 27 -8.81 -2.63 -19.20
C ILE A 27 -7.76 -3.58 -18.62
N ARG A 28 -7.87 -4.88 -18.93
CA ARG A 28 -6.93 -5.92 -18.49
C ARG A 28 -5.53 -5.80 -19.08
N ASP A 29 -5.36 -5.02 -20.17
CA ASP A 29 -4.06 -4.78 -20.81
C ASP A 29 -3.31 -3.61 -20.16
N LEU A 30 -4.01 -2.78 -19.39
CA LEU A 30 -3.42 -1.66 -18.69
C LEU A 30 -2.44 -2.13 -17.61
N ILE A 31 -1.24 -1.56 -17.59
CA ILE A 31 -0.20 -1.85 -16.58
C ILE A 31 -0.74 -1.68 -15.16
N SER A 32 -1.45 -0.58 -14.92
CA SER A 32 -2.05 -0.28 -13.61
C SER A 32 -3.03 -1.37 -13.16
N PHE A 33 -3.88 -1.87 -14.07
CA PHE A 33 -4.83 -2.94 -13.77
C PHE A 33 -4.11 -4.26 -13.46
N ARG A 34 -3.10 -4.62 -14.23
CA ARG A 34 -2.30 -5.85 -14.02
C ARG A 34 -1.58 -5.83 -12.68
N ILE A 35 -0.96 -4.70 -12.31
CA ILE A 35 -0.31 -4.52 -11.01
C ILE A 35 -1.34 -4.63 -9.89
N HIS A 36 -2.50 -3.96 -10.04
CA HIS A 36 -3.58 -4.01 -9.05
C HIS A 36 -4.10 -5.44 -8.84
N ALA A 37 -4.30 -6.19 -9.92
CA ALA A 37 -4.76 -7.59 -9.83
C ALA A 37 -3.77 -8.46 -9.05
N VAL A 38 -2.47 -8.36 -9.33
CA VAL A 38 -1.42 -9.07 -8.57
C VAL A 38 -1.40 -8.62 -7.12
N ALA A 39 -1.41 -7.31 -6.85
CA ALA A 39 -1.41 -6.77 -5.49
C ALA A 39 -2.62 -7.27 -4.67
N ASN A 40 -3.80 -7.40 -5.28
CA ASN A 40 -4.99 -7.96 -4.64
C ASN A 40 -4.82 -9.43 -4.29
N LEU A 41 -4.25 -10.25 -5.18
CA LEU A 41 -3.98 -11.68 -4.89
C LEU A 41 -3.00 -11.82 -3.72
N LEU A 42 -1.91 -11.05 -3.72
CA LEU A 42 -0.92 -11.03 -2.65
C LEU A 42 -1.56 -10.60 -1.31
N SER A 43 -2.38 -9.55 -1.35
CA SER A 43 -3.08 -9.02 -0.17
C SER A 43 -4.11 -9.99 0.40
N ARG A 44 -4.89 -10.67 -0.46
CA ARG A 44 -5.86 -11.69 -0.02
C ARG A 44 -5.17 -12.88 0.63
N GLY A 45 -4.09 -13.40 0.03
CA GLY A 45 -3.30 -14.47 0.63
C GLY A 45 -2.70 -14.07 1.98
N ALA A 46 -2.21 -12.82 2.10
CA ALA A 46 -1.73 -12.26 3.36
C ALA A 46 -2.84 -12.20 4.42
N ALA A 47 -4.00 -11.63 4.07
CA ALA A 47 -5.13 -11.48 4.99
C ALA A 47 -5.60 -12.84 5.55
N LEU A 48 -5.71 -13.87 4.70
CA LEU A 48 -6.10 -15.22 5.13
C LEU A 48 -5.09 -15.80 6.11
N ARG A 49 -3.78 -15.67 5.83
CA ARG A 49 -2.74 -16.21 6.69
C ARG A 49 -2.68 -15.49 8.03
N TYR A 50 -2.63 -14.15 8.03
CA TYR A 50 -2.49 -13.38 9.26
C TYR A 50 -3.71 -13.49 10.16
N ARG A 51 -4.92 -13.59 9.57
CA ARG A 51 -6.13 -13.86 10.36
C ARG A 51 -6.07 -15.24 11.02
N ARG A 52 -5.66 -16.26 10.29
CA ARG A 52 -5.58 -17.65 10.80
C ARG A 52 -4.50 -17.82 11.87
N GLU A 53 -3.30 -17.26 11.66
CA GLU A 53 -2.13 -17.53 12.50
C GLU A 53 -1.99 -16.57 13.67
N PHE A 54 -2.47 -15.34 13.54
CA PHE A 54 -2.22 -14.26 14.50
C PHE A 54 -3.49 -13.53 14.95
N ASP A 55 -4.64 -13.87 14.39
CA ASP A 55 -5.91 -13.15 14.59
C ASP A 55 -5.77 -11.63 14.35
N VAL A 56 -5.09 -11.23 13.28
CA VAL A 56 -4.99 -9.84 12.86
C VAL A 56 -5.51 -9.66 11.43
N SER A 57 -6.16 -8.52 11.19
CA SER A 57 -6.51 -8.08 9.85
C SER A 57 -5.29 -7.59 9.09
N LEU A 58 -5.40 -7.47 7.76
CA LEU A 58 -4.32 -6.93 6.93
C LEU A 58 -3.95 -5.48 7.31
N MET A 59 -4.94 -4.68 7.76
CA MET A 59 -4.70 -3.30 8.17
C MET A 59 -4.03 -3.22 9.53
N GLU A 60 -4.42 -4.06 10.49
CA GLU A 60 -3.72 -4.20 11.76
C GLU A 60 -2.27 -4.65 11.55
N TRP A 61 -2.05 -5.65 10.70
CA TRP A 61 -0.70 -6.09 10.33
C TRP A 61 0.14 -4.93 9.78
N ARG A 62 -0.37 -4.19 8.78
CA ARG A 62 0.36 -3.05 8.18
C ARG A 62 0.67 -1.97 9.22
N SER A 63 -0.27 -1.70 10.13
CA SER A 63 -0.09 -0.72 11.21
C SER A 63 0.98 -1.16 12.21
N ILE A 64 0.97 -2.43 12.62
CA ILE A 64 1.98 -3.03 13.50
C ILE A 64 3.35 -3.00 12.83
N ALA A 65 3.43 -3.35 11.54
CA ALA A 65 4.68 -3.36 10.78
C ALA A 65 5.30 -1.96 10.67
N LEU A 66 4.49 -0.94 10.36
CA LEU A 66 4.93 0.45 10.27
C LEU A 66 5.41 0.99 11.61
N LEU A 67 4.67 0.70 12.70
CA LEU A 67 5.09 1.07 14.04
C LEU A 67 6.35 0.34 14.47
N GLY A 68 6.47 -0.95 14.16
CA GLY A 68 7.67 -1.73 14.46
C GLY A 68 8.94 -1.17 13.83
N ALA A 69 8.81 -0.61 12.61
CA ALA A 69 9.93 -0.05 11.86
C ALA A 69 10.22 1.43 12.18
N HIS A 70 9.21 2.24 12.49
CA HIS A 70 9.31 3.71 12.48
C HIS A 70 8.74 4.41 13.71
N GLN A 71 8.41 3.67 14.79
CA GLN A 71 7.82 4.30 15.99
C GLN A 71 8.80 5.28 16.69
N PRO A 72 8.27 6.32 17.32
CA PRO A 72 6.86 6.66 17.45
C PRO A 72 6.28 7.34 16.21
N LEU A 73 5.00 7.08 15.88
CA LEU A 73 4.29 7.75 14.78
C LEU A 73 3.02 8.43 15.31
N SER A 74 2.66 9.57 14.72
CA SER A 74 1.33 10.14 14.91
C SER A 74 0.27 9.36 14.11
N LEU A 75 -1.01 9.50 14.48
CA LEU A 75 -2.11 8.88 13.74
C LEU A 75 -2.11 9.30 12.25
N THR A 76 -1.81 10.57 11.98
CA THR A 76 -1.76 11.11 10.61
C THR A 76 -0.59 10.53 9.80
N GLN A 77 0.58 10.38 10.42
CA GLN A 77 1.73 9.72 9.79
C GLN A 77 1.43 8.25 9.48
N LEU A 78 0.88 7.51 10.47
CA LEU A 78 0.54 6.11 10.30
C LEU A 78 -0.51 5.91 9.19
N ALA A 79 -1.57 6.74 9.15
CA ALA A 79 -2.59 6.70 8.11
C ALA A 79 -1.98 6.93 6.71
N ARG A 80 -1.14 7.96 6.57
CA ARG A 80 -0.45 8.28 5.32
C ARG A 80 0.45 7.14 4.84
N HIS A 81 1.24 6.56 5.72
CA HIS A 81 2.13 5.43 5.38
C HIS A 81 1.34 4.17 5.03
N ALA A 82 0.20 3.94 5.68
CA ALA A 82 -0.66 2.79 5.39
C ALA A 82 -1.56 2.97 4.15
N GLY A 83 -1.62 4.19 3.58
CA GLY A 83 -2.53 4.51 2.46
C GLY A 83 -4.00 4.51 2.87
N LEU A 84 -4.32 4.86 4.12
CA LEU A 84 -5.67 4.94 4.68
C LEU A 84 -6.05 6.39 5.01
N ASP A 85 -7.35 6.65 5.05
CA ASP A 85 -7.84 7.89 5.66
C ASP A 85 -7.70 7.84 7.20
N LYS A 86 -7.74 9.04 7.82
CA LYS A 86 -7.55 9.18 9.26
C LYS A 86 -8.64 8.47 10.08
N SER A 87 -9.87 8.42 9.57
CA SER A 87 -11.01 7.78 10.24
C SER A 87 -10.84 6.25 10.27
N GLN A 88 -10.47 5.67 9.13
CA GLN A 88 -10.18 4.24 9.04
C GLN A 88 -9.01 3.85 9.95
N MET A 89 -7.92 4.62 9.93
CA MET A 89 -6.75 4.38 10.79
C MET A 89 -7.10 4.52 12.27
N SER A 90 -7.96 5.47 12.65
CA SER A 90 -8.41 5.65 14.04
C SER A 90 -9.09 4.38 14.56
N ARG A 91 -9.94 3.74 13.76
CA ARG A 91 -10.60 2.48 14.13
C ARG A 91 -9.60 1.34 14.33
N VAL A 92 -8.63 1.20 13.42
CA VAL A 92 -7.56 0.21 13.55
C VAL A 92 -6.74 0.41 14.82
N VAL A 93 -6.33 1.66 15.08
CA VAL A 93 -5.55 2.03 16.28
C VAL A 93 -6.35 1.79 17.55
N THR A 94 -7.67 2.05 17.55
CA THR A 94 -8.54 1.77 18.71
C THR A 94 -8.58 0.27 19.00
N GLY A 95 -8.86 -0.56 17.99
CA GLY A 95 -8.87 -2.02 18.19
C GLY A 95 -7.53 -2.60 18.66
N LEU A 96 -6.41 -2.10 18.13
CA LEU A 96 -5.08 -2.51 18.61
C LEU A 96 -4.80 -2.07 20.05
N ALA A 97 -5.26 -0.89 20.46
CA ALA A 97 -5.12 -0.39 21.83
C ALA A 97 -5.98 -1.18 22.81
N GLU A 98 -7.23 -1.51 22.46
CA GLU A 98 -8.13 -2.37 23.27
C GLU A 98 -7.53 -3.77 23.49
N ARG A 99 -6.77 -4.28 22.52
CA ARG A 99 -6.02 -5.54 22.63
C ARG A 99 -4.67 -5.38 23.34
N ALA A 100 -4.38 -4.22 23.93
CA ALA A 100 -3.11 -3.88 24.58
C ALA A 100 -1.86 -4.12 23.70
N LEU A 101 -1.99 -4.01 22.36
CA LEU A 101 -0.88 -4.17 21.41
C LEU A 101 -0.21 -2.83 21.08
N LEU A 102 -0.89 -1.72 21.38
CA LEU A 102 -0.46 -0.37 21.06
C LEU A 102 -0.73 0.56 22.25
N LEU A 103 0.18 1.53 22.45
CA LEU A 103 0.03 2.62 23.43
C LEU A 103 -0.19 3.94 22.68
N ARG A 104 -1.06 4.78 23.27
CA ARG A 104 -1.24 6.18 22.90
C ARG A 104 -0.59 7.04 23.96
N GLY A 105 0.49 7.71 23.62
CA GLY A 105 1.18 8.67 24.50
C GLY A 105 0.94 10.10 24.02
N ILE A 106 1.17 11.05 24.92
CA ILE A 106 1.17 12.48 24.58
C ILE A 106 2.51 12.80 23.90
N ASP A 107 2.49 13.59 22.82
CA ASP A 107 3.72 14.12 22.23
C ASP A 107 4.32 15.15 23.17
N SER A 108 5.45 14.81 23.81
CA SER A 108 6.13 15.70 24.75
C SER A 108 6.73 16.94 24.10
N ALA A 109 6.86 16.97 22.77
CA ALA A 109 7.49 18.09 22.07
C ALA A 109 6.56 19.30 21.86
N ASP A 110 5.24 19.06 21.70
CA ASP A 110 4.27 20.18 21.57
C ASP A 110 3.01 20.04 22.43
N GLY A 111 2.90 18.99 23.23
CA GLY A 111 1.81 18.77 24.20
C GLY A 111 0.43 18.51 23.59
N ARG A 112 0.27 18.57 22.28
CA ARG A 112 -1.02 18.49 21.56
C ARG A 112 -1.16 17.26 20.67
N GLY A 113 -0.08 16.55 20.41
CA GLY A 113 -0.04 15.40 19.52
C GLY A 113 -0.20 14.07 20.26
N VAL A 114 -0.85 13.08 19.63
CA VAL A 114 -0.86 11.69 20.11
C VAL A 114 0.22 10.92 19.36
N ARG A 115 1.14 10.32 20.12
CA ARG A 115 2.15 9.38 19.62
C ARG A 115 1.72 7.94 19.86
N LEU A 116 1.94 7.12 18.84
CA LEU A 116 1.60 5.70 18.84
C LEU A 116 2.88 4.88 18.91
N THR A 117 2.92 3.93 19.84
CA THR A 117 4.03 2.99 20.02
C THR A 117 3.49 1.59 20.28
N LEU A 118 4.28 0.56 19.95
CA LEU A 118 3.94 -0.81 20.31
C LEU A 118 4.22 -1.06 21.78
N THR A 119 3.32 -1.82 22.44
CA THR A 119 3.60 -2.40 23.76
C THR A 119 4.64 -3.52 23.62
N ARG A 120 5.05 -4.11 24.75
CA ARG A 120 5.87 -5.33 24.76
C ARG A 120 5.15 -6.49 24.02
N ALA A 121 3.84 -6.65 24.23
CA ALA A 121 3.03 -7.64 23.53
C ALA A 121 2.93 -7.34 22.02
N GLY A 122 2.71 -6.07 21.65
CA GLY A 122 2.70 -5.62 20.26
C GLY A 122 4.05 -5.83 19.57
N ARG A 123 5.16 -5.63 20.25
CA ARG A 123 6.51 -5.90 19.73
C ARG A 123 6.72 -7.40 19.47
N LYS A 124 6.35 -8.26 20.41
CA LYS A 124 6.42 -9.71 20.23
C LYS A 124 5.58 -10.18 19.05
N LEU A 125 4.37 -9.63 18.91
CA LEU A 125 3.50 -9.91 17.76
C LEU A 125 4.12 -9.43 16.44
N TYR A 126 4.71 -8.23 16.42
CA TYR A 126 5.44 -7.70 15.27
C TYR A 126 6.55 -8.66 14.80
N GLU A 127 7.37 -9.17 15.71
CA GLU A 127 8.45 -10.10 15.40
C GLU A 127 7.93 -11.39 14.75
N SER A 128 6.85 -11.95 15.27
CA SER A 128 6.21 -13.15 14.70
C SER A 128 5.60 -12.88 13.33
N LEU A 129 4.97 -11.72 13.17
CA LEU A 129 4.36 -11.30 11.90
C LEU A 129 5.42 -11.04 10.82
N ILE A 130 6.56 -10.41 11.17
CA ILE A 130 7.68 -10.20 10.24
C ILE A 130 8.29 -11.52 9.80
N ALA A 131 8.47 -12.48 10.72
CA ALA A 131 8.96 -13.82 10.37
C ALA A 131 8.03 -14.51 9.35
N SER A 132 6.71 -14.47 9.58
CA SER A 132 5.70 -15.01 8.67
C SER A 132 5.69 -14.26 7.31
N ALA A 133 5.85 -12.94 7.32
CA ALA A 133 5.94 -12.13 6.11
C ALA A 133 7.18 -12.48 5.28
N ASN A 134 8.34 -12.67 5.93
CA ASN A 134 9.58 -13.07 5.27
C ASN A 134 9.48 -14.46 4.62
N GLN A 135 8.85 -15.43 5.29
CA GLN A 135 8.59 -16.75 4.69
C GLN A 135 7.74 -16.63 3.41
N ARG A 136 6.70 -15.80 3.44
CA ARG A 136 5.85 -15.56 2.26
C ARG A 136 6.63 -14.86 1.15
N ASN A 137 7.43 -13.84 1.51
CA ASN A 137 8.28 -13.14 0.54
C ASN A 137 9.25 -14.10 -0.14
N GLN A 138 9.88 -14.99 0.63
CA GLN A 138 10.77 -16.02 0.08
C GLN A 138 10.05 -16.96 -0.90
N ALA A 139 8.81 -17.34 -0.60
CA ALA A 139 8.02 -18.18 -1.50
C ALA A 139 7.72 -17.48 -2.85
N PHE A 140 7.54 -16.16 -2.85
CA PHE A 140 7.40 -15.39 -4.10
C PHE A 140 8.74 -15.18 -4.80
N ALA A 141 9.80 -14.90 -4.05
CA ALA A 141 11.15 -14.74 -4.60
C ALA A 141 11.63 -16.03 -5.28
N ASN A 142 11.36 -17.18 -4.70
CA ASN A 142 11.71 -18.49 -5.28
C ASN A 142 10.99 -18.83 -6.60
N ALA A 143 9.92 -18.10 -6.94
CA ALA A 143 9.24 -18.23 -8.23
C ALA A 143 9.96 -17.47 -9.36
N LEU A 144 10.99 -16.70 -9.04
CA LEU A 144 11.74 -15.84 -9.96
C LEU A 144 13.25 -16.16 -9.87
N SER A 145 13.93 -16.10 -11.00
CA SER A 145 15.39 -16.10 -11.01
C SER A 145 15.95 -14.79 -10.41
N ALA A 146 17.21 -14.78 -10.02
CA ALA A 146 17.87 -13.59 -9.48
C ALA A 146 17.83 -12.39 -10.46
N ALA A 147 17.97 -12.66 -11.77
CA ALA A 147 17.89 -11.62 -12.81
C ALA A 147 16.47 -11.04 -12.91
N GLU A 148 15.43 -11.89 -12.82
CA GLU A 148 14.03 -11.42 -12.83
C GLU A 148 13.68 -10.63 -11.58
N GLN A 149 14.19 -11.02 -10.40
CA GLN A 149 14.02 -10.24 -9.16
C GLN A 149 14.63 -8.84 -9.30
N ALA A 150 15.88 -8.72 -9.76
CA ALA A 150 16.55 -7.44 -9.96
C ALA A 150 15.83 -6.58 -11.02
N MET A 151 15.33 -7.20 -12.09
CA MET A 151 14.54 -6.50 -13.10
C MET A 151 13.20 -6.03 -12.54
N LEU A 152 12.50 -6.83 -11.76
CA LEU A 152 11.24 -6.49 -11.09
C LEU A 152 11.42 -5.29 -10.17
N ASP A 153 12.47 -5.28 -9.34
CA ASP A 153 12.78 -4.17 -8.44
C ASP A 153 12.99 -2.87 -9.22
N THR A 154 13.75 -2.94 -10.31
CA THR A 154 14.00 -1.80 -11.20
C THR A 154 12.70 -1.28 -11.84
N ILE A 155 11.86 -2.17 -12.36
CA ILE A 155 10.61 -1.81 -13.02
C ILE A 155 9.64 -1.18 -12.00
N LEU A 156 9.48 -1.78 -10.83
CA LEU A 156 8.60 -1.26 -9.77
C LEU A 156 9.06 0.13 -9.28
N ALA A 157 10.36 0.35 -9.12
CA ALA A 157 10.91 1.65 -8.74
C ALA A 157 10.58 2.74 -9.78
N ARG A 158 10.81 2.47 -11.07
CA ARG A 158 10.51 3.39 -12.18
C ARG A 158 9.02 3.71 -12.28
N LEU A 159 8.16 2.70 -12.14
CA LEU A 159 6.70 2.90 -12.17
C LEU A 159 6.21 3.72 -10.97
N ALA A 160 6.78 3.48 -9.78
CA ALA A 160 6.46 4.25 -8.59
C ALA A 160 6.89 5.72 -8.71
N GLU A 161 8.06 6.01 -9.29
CA GLU A 161 8.52 7.36 -9.59
C GLU A 161 7.56 8.06 -10.54
N ARG A 162 7.26 7.43 -11.67
CA ARG A 162 6.33 8.00 -12.66
C ARG A 162 4.94 8.26 -12.09
N ALA A 163 4.44 7.36 -11.24
CA ALA A 163 3.15 7.55 -10.57
C ALA A 163 3.15 8.76 -9.63
N ARG A 164 4.26 9.02 -8.90
CA ARG A 164 4.39 10.22 -8.06
C ARG A 164 4.36 11.50 -8.90
N ASP A 165 5.04 11.54 -10.03
CA ASP A 165 5.05 12.70 -10.94
C ASP A 165 3.64 12.99 -11.48
N LEU A 166 2.93 11.95 -11.92
CA LEU A 166 1.54 12.10 -12.39
C LEU A 166 0.62 12.64 -11.29
N ILE A 167 0.75 12.13 -10.05
CA ILE A 167 -0.02 12.65 -8.91
C ILE A 167 0.26 14.14 -8.67
N GLN A 168 1.51 14.57 -8.78
CA GLN A 168 1.87 15.99 -8.63
C GLN A 168 1.27 16.85 -9.74
N THR A 169 1.33 16.38 -10.98
CA THR A 169 0.73 17.06 -12.14
C THR A 169 -0.78 17.23 -11.95
N GLU A 170 -1.49 16.16 -11.60
CA GLU A 170 -2.95 16.22 -11.35
C GLU A 170 -3.29 17.18 -10.19
N ARG A 171 -2.49 17.20 -9.12
CA ARG A 171 -2.68 18.14 -8.00
C ARG A 171 -2.44 19.59 -8.42
N ALA A 172 -1.51 19.85 -9.34
CA ALA A 172 -1.26 21.19 -9.86
C ALA A 172 -2.43 21.71 -10.71
N VAL A 173 -3.00 20.84 -11.55
CA VAL A 173 -4.18 21.14 -12.39
C VAL A 173 -5.43 21.36 -11.51
N ALA A 174 -5.59 20.60 -10.43
CA ALA A 174 -6.75 20.71 -9.53
C ALA A 174 -6.76 21.96 -8.64
N LYS A 175 -5.66 22.73 -8.56
CA LYS A 175 -5.65 23.99 -7.82
C LYS A 175 -6.39 25.06 -8.63
N PRO A 176 -7.48 25.70 -8.09
CA PRO A 176 -8.15 26.79 -8.79
C PRO A 176 -7.16 27.94 -9.03
N GLN A 177 -7.07 28.42 -10.27
CA GLN A 177 -6.37 29.68 -10.54
C GLN A 177 -7.03 30.78 -9.73
N PRO A 178 -6.26 31.65 -9.04
CA PRO A 178 -6.83 32.82 -8.36
C PRO A 178 -7.54 33.67 -9.40
N ARG A 179 -8.85 33.87 -9.22
CA ARG A 179 -9.64 34.81 -10.06
C ARG A 179 -8.93 36.14 -10.04
N SER A 180 -8.46 36.61 -11.18
CA SER A 180 -7.96 37.97 -11.36
C SER A 180 -9.09 38.90 -10.98
N LYS A 181 -8.93 39.67 -9.90
CA LYS A 181 -9.82 40.78 -9.55
C LYS A 181 -9.71 41.81 -10.69
N HIS A 182 -10.67 41.83 -11.58
CA HIS A 182 -10.85 42.97 -12.48
C HIS A 182 -11.14 44.16 -11.59
N SER A 183 -10.18 45.03 -11.48
CA SER A 183 -10.29 46.35 -10.92
C SER A 183 -11.23 47.15 -11.82
N HIS A 184 -12.50 47.28 -11.40
CA HIS A 184 -13.36 48.33 -11.90
C HIS A 184 -12.78 49.63 -11.40
N LYS A 185 -12.05 50.31 -12.26
CA LYS A 185 -11.65 51.69 -12.11
C LYS A 185 -12.85 52.52 -12.56
N GLU A 186 -13.65 52.97 -11.62
CA GLU A 186 -14.58 54.07 -11.86
C GLU A 186 -13.75 55.27 -12.25
N MET A 187 -14.08 55.85 -13.42
CA MET A 187 -13.65 57.20 -13.81
C MET A 187 -14.75 58.20 -13.47
N PRO A 188 -14.39 59.44 -13.09
CA PRO A 188 -15.25 60.49 -12.60
C PRO A 188 -16.20 61.05 -13.66
#